data_df327dddc5131c6b140f72384d2a3f76
#
_entry.id   df327dddc5131c6b140f72384d2a3f76
#
_cell.length_a   1.000
_cell.length_b   1.000
_cell.length_c   1.000
_cell.angle_alpha   90.00
_cell.angle_beta   90.00
_cell.angle_gamma   90.00
#
_symmetry.space_group_name_H-M   'P 1'
#
loop_
_entity.id
_entity.type
_entity.pdbx_description
1 polymer ?
#
loop_
_entity_poly.entity_id
_entity_poly.type
_entity_poly.pdbx_seq_one_letter_code
_entity_poly.pdbx_strand_id
1 'polypeptide(L)'
;MSTTSPLIGTTAEWNPFHAGHSAMIDIIKKAYPQAPLIAIMSGAFVQRGEPALFDKWTRAGWAIRSGVDAVFEFPALYALQSADHFSCHAASMLHAMGVNM
;
A
#
# COMPACT_ATOMS: atom_id res chain seq x y z
N MET A 1 29.74 0.26 -4.55
CA MET A 1 28.95 0.07 -4.84
C MET A 1 27.86 0.22 -4.37
N SER A 2 27.25 0.61 -4.26
CA SER A 2 26.26 0.57 -3.85
C SER A 2 25.39 0.42 -4.29
N THR A 3 24.91 -0.09 -4.25
CA THR A 3 23.88 -0.25 -4.84
C THR A 3 22.76 -0.08 -4.07
N THR A 4 21.92 0.68 -4.41
CA THR A 4 20.65 0.85 -3.81
C THR A 4 19.81 -0.37 -4.13
N SER A 5 19.52 -1.16 -3.12
CA SER A 5 18.60 -2.26 -3.29
C SER A 5 17.20 -1.70 -3.55
N PRO A 6 16.41 -2.33 -4.42
CA PRO A 6 15.04 -1.90 -4.62
C PRO A 6 14.23 -2.00 -3.33
N LEU A 7 13.45 -0.97 -3.07
CA LEU A 7 12.40 -0.98 -2.05
C LEU A 7 11.14 -0.54 -2.75
N ILE A 8 10.18 -1.45 -2.88
CA ILE A 8 8.99 -1.24 -3.68
C ILE A 8 7.86 -0.78 -2.79
N GLY A 9 7.13 0.22 -3.23
CA GLY A 9 5.99 0.74 -2.50
C GLY A 9 4.74 0.79 -3.34
N THR A 10 3.60 0.62 -2.70
CA THR A 10 2.31 0.75 -3.35
C THR A 10 1.34 1.46 -2.44
N THR A 11 0.29 2.02 -3.03
CA THR A 11 -0.83 2.58 -2.28
C THR A 11 -2.04 1.70 -2.51
N ALA A 12 -2.91 1.57 -1.52
CA ALA A 12 -4.03 0.66 -1.64
C ALA A 12 -5.17 1.01 -0.69
N GLU A 13 -6.37 0.60 -1.05
CA GLU A 13 -7.50 0.57 -0.14
C GLU A 13 -7.84 -0.85 0.28
N TRP A 14 -7.80 -1.78 -0.67
CA TRP A 14 -8.13 -3.19 -0.46
C TRP A 14 -9.46 -3.37 0.27
N ASN A 15 -10.48 -2.77 -0.25
CA ASN A 15 -11.79 -2.71 0.38
C ASN A 15 -12.88 -3.35 -0.51
N PRO A 16 -12.89 -4.69 -0.67
CA PRO A 16 -12.00 -5.68 -0.03
C PRO A 16 -10.73 -5.97 -0.81
N PHE A 17 -9.83 -6.70 -0.20
CA PHE A 17 -8.71 -7.32 -0.88
C PHE A 17 -9.23 -8.53 -1.66
N HIS A 18 -8.87 -8.68 -2.92
CA HIS A 18 -9.38 -9.76 -3.76
C HIS A 18 -8.27 -10.42 -4.60
N ALA A 19 -8.65 -11.41 -5.38
CA ALA A 19 -7.69 -12.22 -6.13
C ALA A 19 -6.83 -11.40 -7.11
N GLY A 20 -7.39 -10.32 -7.67
CA GLY A 20 -6.62 -9.43 -8.53
C GLY A 20 -5.49 -8.73 -7.79
N HIS A 21 -5.74 -8.33 -6.55
CA HIS A 21 -4.70 -7.73 -5.72
C HIS A 21 -3.60 -8.75 -5.40
N SER A 22 -3.99 -9.98 -5.04
CA SER A 22 -3.04 -11.03 -4.76
C SER A 22 -2.19 -11.37 -6.00
N ALA A 23 -2.81 -11.40 -7.17
CA ALA A 23 -2.09 -11.66 -8.42
C ALA A 23 -1.06 -10.57 -8.73
N MET A 24 -1.41 -9.30 -8.48
CA MET A 24 -0.48 -8.19 -8.67
C MET A 24 0.72 -8.32 -7.74
N ILE A 25 0.48 -8.65 -6.49
CA ILE A 25 1.56 -8.84 -5.51
C ILE A 25 2.48 -9.99 -5.96
N ASP A 26 1.91 -11.08 -6.43
CA ASP A 26 2.69 -12.20 -6.95
C ASP A 26 3.59 -11.79 -8.12
N ILE A 27 3.06 -11.00 -9.05
CA ILE A 27 3.83 -10.52 -10.19
C ILE A 27 5.02 -9.68 -9.70
N ILE A 28 4.79 -8.78 -8.77
CA ILE A 28 5.85 -7.94 -8.22
C ILE A 28 6.92 -8.77 -7.53
N LYS A 29 6.50 -9.71 -6.68
CA LYS A 29 7.44 -10.53 -5.91
C LYS A 29 8.24 -11.47 -6.81
N LYS A 30 7.66 -11.95 -7.90
CA LYS A 30 8.39 -12.77 -8.86
C LYS A 30 9.38 -11.97 -9.68
N ALA A 31 9.03 -10.74 -10.01
CA ALA A 31 9.93 -9.86 -10.76
C ALA A 31 11.09 -9.37 -9.89
N TYR A 32 10.86 -9.17 -8.60
CA TYR A 32 11.86 -8.62 -7.68
C TYR A 32 11.88 -9.43 -6.38
N PRO A 33 12.32 -10.70 -6.43
CA PRO A 33 12.17 -11.62 -5.29
C PRO A 33 12.93 -11.20 -4.03
N GLN A 34 13.96 -10.35 -4.16
CA GLN A 34 14.74 -9.91 -3.01
C GLN A 34 14.31 -8.55 -2.49
N ALA A 35 13.39 -7.87 -3.17
CA ALA A 35 12.99 -6.53 -2.79
C ALA A 35 11.84 -6.59 -1.80
N PRO A 36 11.92 -5.85 -0.68
CA PRO A 36 10.76 -5.69 0.18
C PRO A 36 9.66 -4.92 -0.54
N LEU A 37 8.42 -5.27 -0.26
CA LEU A 37 7.23 -4.57 -0.77
C LEU A 37 6.47 -4.01 0.42
N ILE A 38 6.36 -2.68 0.47
CA ILE A 38 5.60 -2.02 1.51
C ILE A 38 4.39 -1.33 0.90
N ALA A 39 3.35 -1.14 1.71
CA ALA A 39 2.12 -0.52 1.25
C ALA A 39 1.69 0.57 2.22
N ILE A 40 1.10 1.62 1.69
CA ILE A 40 0.36 2.61 2.46
C ILE A 40 -1.11 2.40 2.13
N MET A 41 -1.90 2.13 3.16
CA MET A 41 -3.30 1.75 3.02
C MET A 41 -4.17 2.74 3.77
N SER A 42 -5.34 3.06 3.20
CA SER A 42 -6.33 3.85 3.91
C SER A 42 -6.79 3.12 5.17
N GLY A 43 -7.08 3.89 6.23
CA GLY A 43 -7.53 3.32 7.51
C GLY A 43 -9.02 3.01 7.52
N ALA A 44 -9.74 3.58 8.50
CA ALA A 44 -11.16 3.31 8.68
C ALA A 44 -12.04 3.87 7.57
N PHE A 45 -11.57 4.91 6.87
CA PHE A 45 -12.30 5.55 5.77
C PHE A 45 -11.51 5.41 4.50
N VAL A 46 -12.22 5.12 3.40
CA VAL A 46 -11.60 5.08 2.08
C VAL A 46 -11.60 6.48 1.48
N GLN A 47 -10.98 6.62 0.30
CA GLN A 47 -10.74 7.90 -0.34
C GLN A 47 -11.99 8.77 -0.51
N ARG A 48 -13.16 8.15 -0.69
CA ARG A 48 -14.41 8.90 -0.86
C ARG A 48 -15.03 9.37 0.44
N GLY A 49 -14.37 9.14 1.58
CA GLY A 49 -14.90 9.53 2.87
C GLY A 49 -15.93 8.58 3.43
N GLU A 50 -16.18 7.45 2.77
CA GLU A 50 -17.10 6.43 3.26
C GLU A 50 -16.37 5.48 4.20
N PRO A 51 -17.07 4.89 5.19
CA PRO A 51 -16.47 3.86 6.01
C PRO A 51 -16.03 2.67 5.13
N ALA A 52 -14.89 2.08 5.46
CA ALA A 52 -14.43 0.89 4.77
C ALA A 52 -15.36 -0.28 5.08
N LEU A 53 -15.58 -1.17 4.11
CA LEU A 53 -16.41 -2.37 4.30
C LEU A 53 -15.80 -3.34 5.30
N PHE A 54 -14.47 -3.40 5.34
CA PHE A 54 -13.73 -4.27 6.25
C PHE A 54 -12.74 -3.41 7.04
N ASP A 55 -12.47 -3.79 8.28
CA ASP A 55 -11.57 -3.03 9.11
C ASP A 55 -10.12 -3.11 8.59
N LYS A 56 -9.31 -2.16 9.02
CA LYS A 56 -7.94 -2.04 8.51
C LYS A 56 -7.07 -3.25 8.88
N TRP A 57 -7.31 -3.87 10.02
CA TRP A 57 -6.52 -5.02 10.44
C TRP A 57 -6.79 -6.23 9.55
N THR A 58 -8.05 -6.44 9.19
CA THR A 58 -8.45 -7.50 8.27
C THR A 58 -7.85 -7.29 6.90
N ARG A 59 -7.95 -6.08 6.37
CA ARG A 59 -7.42 -5.76 5.03
C ARG A 59 -5.90 -5.89 4.99
N ALA A 60 -5.22 -5.37 6.00
CA ALA A 60 -3.77 -5.48 6.08
C ALA A 60 -3.34 -6.94 6.22
N GLY A 61 -4.07 -7.72 7.01
CA GLY A 61 -3.78 -9.14 7.18
C GLY A 61 -3.86 -9.92 5.87
N TRP A 62 -4.85 -9.62 5.03
CA TRP A 62 -4.95 -10.25 3.72
C TRP A 62 -3.72 -9.96 2.86
N ALA A 63 -3.27 -8.70 2.87
CA ALA A 63 -2.11 -8.30 2.09
C ALA A 63 -0.82 -8.95 2.58
N ILE A 64 -0.62 -8.97 3.89
CA ILE A 64 0.57 -9.60 4.48
C ILE A 64 0.61 -11.10 4.13
N ARG A 65 -0.51 -11.78 4.25
CA ARG A 65 -0.57 -13.21 3.89
C ARG A 65 -0.32 -13.44 2.40
N SER A 66 -0.56 -12.43 1.57
CA SER A 66 -0.33 -12.54 0.13
C SER A 66 1.08 -12.15 -0.30
N GLY A 67 1.91 -11.63 0.61
CA GLY A 67 3.31 -11.35 0.31
C GLY A 67 3.79 -9.93 0.52
N VAL A 68 2.90 -9.01 0.94
CA VAL A 68 3.33 -7.66 1.31
C VAL A 68 4.11 -7.74 2.61
N ASP A 69 5.26 -7.10 2.67
CA ASP A 69 6.15 -7.21 3.82
C ASP A 69 5.74 -6.32 4.98
N ALA A 70 5.18 -5.15 4.69
CA ALA A 70 4.70 -4.24 5.73
C ALA A 70 3.58 -3.37 5.19
N VAL A 71 2.61 -3.06 6.04
CA VAL A 71 1.49 -2.19 5.70
C VAL A 71 1.45 -1.04 6.69
N PHE A 72 1.40 0.19 6.18
CA PHE A 72 1.31 1.40 6.98
C PHE A 72 -0.02 2.07 6.72
N GLU A 73 -0.61 2.62 7.77
CA GLU A 73 -1.89 3.31 7.64
C GLU A 73 -1.66 4.74 7.17
N PHE A 74 -2.41 5.15 6.13
CA PHE A 74 -2.41 6.53 5.68
C PHE A 74 -3.32 7.34 6.62
N PRO A 75 -2.86 8.50 7.11
CA PRO A 75 -3.69 9.29 8.05
C PRO A 75 -5.04 9.64 7.45
N ALA A 76 -6.10 9.48 8.26
CA ALA A 76 -7.48 9.68 7.80
C ALA A 76 -7.70 11.07 7.20
N LEU A 77 -7.06 12.09 7.75
CA LEU A 77 -7.19 13.44 7.22
C LEU A 77 -6.82 13.52 5.75
N TYR A 78 -5.76 12.84 5.33
CA TYR A 78 -5.34 12.84 3.94
C TYR A 78 -6.20 11.92 3.08
N ALA A 79 -6.71 10.84 3.66
CA ALA A 79 -7.56 9.91 2.92
C ALA A 79 -8.89 10.54 2.49
N LEU A 80 -9.33 11.60 3.17
CA LEU A 80 -10.57 12.30 2.84
C LEU A 80 -10.39 13.36 1.75
N GLN A 81 -9.17 13.57 1.26
CA GLN A 81 -8.91 14.56 0.23
C GLN A 81 -9.20 13.97 -1.16
N SER A 82 -9.10 14.84 -2.18
CA SER A 82 -9.31 14.41 -3.57
C SER A 82 -8.30 13.33 -3.96
N ALA A 83 -8.61 12.61 -5.04
CA ALA A 83 -7.74 11.56 -5.56
C ALA A 83 -6.32 12.08 -5.83
N ASP A 84 -6.21 13.29 -6.40
CA ASP A 84 -4.91 13.88 -6.70
C ASP A 84 -4.11 14.13 -5.43
N HIS A 85 -4.75 14.71 -4.44
CA HIS A 85 -4.07 14.99 -3.16
C HIS A 85 -3.71 13.69 -2.44
N PHE A 86 -4.60 12.69 -2.47
CA PHE A 86 -4.32 11.40 -1.87
C PHE A 86 -3.06 10.79 -2.49
N SER A 87 -2.99 10.72 -3.82
CA SER A 87 -1.85 10.14 -4.52
C SER A 87 -0.56 10.90 -4.23
N CYS A 88 -0.62 12.23 -4.20
CA CYS A 88 0.53 13.08 -3.94
C CYS A 88 1.09 12.84 -2.53
N HIS A 89 0.22 12.83 -1.53
CA HIS A 89 0.66 12.62 -0.15
C HIS A 89 1.19 11.21 0.06
N ALA A 90 0.52 10.21 -0.52
CA ALA A 90 0.96 8.82 -0.40
C ALA A 90 2.32 8.63 -1.06
N ALA A 91 2.53 9.20 -2.24
CA ALA A 91 3.81 9.13 -2.93
C ALA A 91 4.91 9.80 -2.11
N SER A 92 4.61 10.96 -1.50
CA SER A 92 5.57 11.65 -0.64
C SER A 92 5.95 10.82 0.58
N MET A 93 4.97 10.16 1.20
CA MET A 93 5.24 9.28 2.33
C MET A 93 6.13 8.12 1.94
N LEU A 94 5.82 7.46 0.82
CA LEU A 94 6.63 6.35 0.33
C LEU A 94 8.06 6.79 0.03
N HIS A 95 8.21 7.95 -0.60
CA HIS A 95 9.53 8.50 -0.91
C HIS A 95 10.32 8.75 0.40
N ALA A 96 9.67 9.35 1.39
CA ALA A 96 10.30 9.62 2.68
C ALA A 96 10.70 8.33 3.41
N MET A 97 10.02 7.22 3.13
CA MET A 97 10.34 5.91 3.72
C MET A 97 11.44 5.19 2.95
N GLY A 98 11.97 5.78 1.89
CA GLY A 98 13.07 5.19 1.13
C GLY A 98 12.66 4.39 -0.09
N VAL A 99 11.38 4.42 -0.45
CA VAL A 99 10.90 3.71 -1.64
C VAL A 99 11.52 4.31 -2.89
N ASN A 100 12.05 3.46 -3.75
CA ASN A 100 12.68 3.87 -4.99
C ASN A 100 12.11 3.14 -6.21
N MET A 101 10.98 2.43 -6.03
CA MET A 101 10.37 1.71 -7.11
C MET A 101 8.86 1.53 -6.91
#